data_c218808a77e6f1eae94888d9c05a6186
#
_entry.id   c218808a77e6f1eae94888d9c05a6186
#
_cell.length_a   1.000
_cell.length_b   1.000
_cell.length_c   1.000
_cell.angle_alpha   90.00
_cell.angle_beta   90.00
_cell.angle_gamma   90.00
#
_symmetry.space_group_name_H-M   'P 1'
#
loop_
_entity.id
_entity.type
_entity.pdbx_description
1 polymer ?
#
loop_
_entity_poly.entity_id
_entity_poly.type
_entity_poly.pdbx_seq_one_letter_code
_entity_poly.pdbx_strand_id
1 'polypeptide(L)'
;IFFSRDSRPGDYQWPNNTNRLLPWVFSRLEDLTRSDYEGIPSNALPSVSGDALLFELSDGEYLFAKAIAGDNSLSWFQVNQDGTITLYISTLGEDALNGQLPLLLIRKSSSVYHVFSDAYHSLTADNAAVPTLRKRTDKQYFDAFNYLGWCTWEHYHFDIDETKILNDIDAIESSGIPVRYILIDDGHIANKNRQLTSLVPDKKRFPNGWMRIMNRKQADKIRWIGLWYSLSGYWLGISADNDFPPEIRQTLYAYNGSLLPGTSTDKIEAWYEYHIRTMKEYGFDFLKIDNQSFTLPLYMGGTQVIRQAKDCNLALEHQTHRLQMGLMNCMAQNVLNMD
;
A
#
# COMPACT_ATOMS: atom_id res chain seq x y z
N ILE A 1 -0.81 8.75 21.31
CA ILE A 1 -1.35 7.90 20.23
C ILE A 1 -0.22 7.01 19.78
N PHE A 2 -0.47 5.74 19.74
CA PHE A 2 0.47 4.74 19.26
C PHE A 2 -0.16 4.03 18.07
N PHE A 3 0.52 4.04 16.93
CA PHE A 3 0.10 3.32 15.76
C PHE A 3 0.85 1.99 15.74
N SER A 4 0.22 0.93 16.20
CA SER A 4 0.82 -0.38 16.19
C SER A 4 0.64 -1.05 14.83
N ARG A 5 1.59 -1.87 14.48
CA ARG A 5 1.54 -2.75 13.34
C ARG A 5 1.63 -4.18 13.79
N ASP A 6 0.80 -5.01 13.22
CA ASP A 6 0.81 -6.44 13.47
C ASP A 6 1.95 -7.17 12.72
N SER A 7 2.65 -6.50 11.84
CA SER A 7 3.72 -7.15 11.07
C SER A 7 5.09 -6.64 11.50
N ARG A 8 5.80 -7.45 12.27
CA ARG A 8 7.24 -7.37 12.34
C ARG A 8 7.83 -8.04 11.10
N PRO A 9 8.96 -7.55 10.56
CA PRO A 9 9.71 -8.34 9.61
C PRO A 9 10.01 -9.71 10.21
N GLY A 10 9.57 -10.80 9.57
CA GLY A 10 9.76 -12.16 10.04
C GLY A 10 8.62 -12.82 10.83
N ASP A 11 7.71 -12.03 11.43
CA ASP A 11 6.54 -12.57 12.15
C ASP A 11 5.30 -12.71 11.27
N TYR A 12 5.46 -12.54 9.98
CA TYR A 12 4.35 -12.53 9.05
C TYR A 12 3.79 -13.93 8.83
N GLN A 13 2.58 -14.17 9.30
CA GLN A 13 1.84 -15.40 9.01
C GLN A 13 0.58 -15.06 8.20
N TRP A 14 0.58 -15.38 6.93
CA TRP A 14 -0.60 -15.36 6.08
C TRP A 14 -1.48 -16.61 6.39
N PRO A 15 -2.79 -16.52 6.44
CA PRO A 15 -3.73 -15.40 6.22
C PRO A 15 -4.22 -14.72 7.51
N ASN A 16 -3.69 -15.06 8.67
CA ASN A 16 -4.22 -14.62 9.95
C ASN A 16 -3.73 -13.23 10.38
N ASN A 17 -2.89 -12.62 9.57
CA ASN A 17 -2.41 -11.29 9.86
C ASN A 17 -3.47 -10.27 9.44
N THR A 18 -4.26 -9.86 10.38
CA THR A 18 -5.11 -8.70 10.21
C THR A 18 -4.22 -7.47 10.32
N ASN A 19 -4.05 -6.72 9.23
CA ASN A 19 -3.44 -5.38 9.23
C ASN A 19 -4.30 -4.44 10.07
N ARG A 20 -4.29 -4.61 11.36
CA ARG A 20 -4.96 -3.69 12.26
C ARG A 20 -4.00 -2.58 12.61
N LEU A 21 -4.20 -1.42 11.99
CA LEU A 21 -3.86 -0.18 12.63
C LEU A 21 -4.74 -0.09 13.88
N LEU A 22 -4.16 -0.40 15.02
CA LEU A 22 -4.80 -0.13 16.29
C LEU A 22 -4.31 1.25 16.74
N PRO A 23 -5.14 2.28 16.64
CA PRO A 23 -4.82 3.56 17.27
C PRO A 23 -4.95 3.38 18.78
N TRP A 24 -3.83 3.51 19.49
CA TRP A 24 -3.80 3.51 20.94
C TRP A 24 -3.58 4.94 21.42
N VAL A 25 -4.39 5.38 22.32
CA VAL A 25 -4.22 6.67 22.98
C VAL A 25 -3.82 6.42 24.43
N PHE A 26 -2.60 6.82 24.78
CA PHE A 26 -2.09 6.71 26.15
C PHE A 26 -1.66 8.09 26.63
N SER A 27 -2.04 8.44 27.83
CA SER A 27 -1.64 9.67 28.47
C SER A 27 -0.36 9.54 29.29
N ARG A 28 0.05 8.29 29.61
CA ARG A 28 1.23 7.99 30.41
C ARG A 28 1.96 6.78 29.86
N LEU A 29 3.26 6.70 30.14
CA LEU A 29 4.08 5.57 29.73
C LEU A 29 3.60 4.24 30.36
N GLU A 30 3.15 4.29 31.59
CA GLU A 30 2.57 3.13 32.32
C GLU A 30 1.33 2.57 31.64
N ASP A 31 0.56 3.40 30.95
CA ASP A 31 -0.64 2.97 30.22
C ASP A 31 -0.28 2.15 28.97
N LEU A 32 0.92 2.32 28.41
CA LEU A 32 1.42 1.53 27.28
C LEU A 32 1.70 0.07 27.67
N THR A 33 1.95 -0.19 28.94
CA THR A 33 2.23 -1.54 29.46
C THR A 33 1.00 -2.23 30.02
N ARG A 34 -0.05 -1.46 30.31
CA ARG A 34 -1.34 -1.93 30.82
C ARG A 34 -2.41 -1.93 29.75
N SER A 35 -2.14 -2.48 28.61
CA SER A 35 -3.18 -2.52 27.60
C SER A 35 -4.31 -3.48 28.00
N ASP A 36 -5.23 -2.99 28.81
CA ASP A 36 -6.57 -3.55 28.98
C ASP A 36 -7.38 -3.30 27.70
N TYR A 37 -6.93 -3.89 26.62
CA TYR A 37 -7.72 -3.90 25.39
C TYR A 37 -8.87 -4.90 25.61
N GLU A 38 -10.10 -4.41 25.65
CA GLU A 38 -11.28 -5.27 25.79
C GLU A 38 -11.24 -6.38 24.75
N GLY A 39 -11.06 -7.61 25.20
CA GLY A 39 -11.09 -8.81 24.38
C GLY A 39 -9.75 -9.44 24.03
N ILE A 40 -8.60 -8.86 24.40
CA ILE A 40 -7.29 -9.52 24.26
C ILE A 40 -6.73 -9.80 25.68
N PRO A 41 -6.47 -11.07 26.03
CA PRO A 41 -5.87 -11.40 27.33
C PRO A 41 -4.53 -10.66 27.49
N SER A 42 -4.29 -10.03 28.65
CA SER A 42 -3.07 -9.26 28.95
C SER A 42 -1.76 -10.07 28.80
N ASN A 43 -1.85 -11.39 28.82
CA ASN A 43 -0.73 -12.33 28.61
C ASN A 43 -0.52 -12.69 27.12
N ALA A 44 -1.38 -12.23 26.21
CA ALA A 44 -1.29 -12.50 24.78
C ALA A 44 -0.65 -11.35 23.97
N LEU A 45 -0.34 -10.24 24.60
CA LEU A 45 0.37 -9.12 23.97
C LEU A 45 1.84 -9.14 24.41
N PRO A 46 2.73 -9.85 23.71
CA PRO A 46 4.13 -9.95 24.13
C PRO A 46 4.87 -8.62 24.00
N SER A 47 4.43 -7.73 23.12
CA SER A 47 4.93 -6.36 22.97
C SER A 47 4.09 -5.62 21.91
N VAL A 48 3.90 -4.32 22.09
CA VAL A 48 3.25 -3.47 21.11
C VAL A 48 4.31 -2.82 20.23
N SER A 49 4.22 -2.99 18.92
CA SER A 49 5.15 -2.40 17.95
C SER A 49 4.45 -1.32 17.14
N GLY A 50 5.18 -0.28 16.76
CA GLY A 50 4.65 0.78 15.92
C GLY A 50 5.75 1.67 15.36
N ASP A 51 5.37 2.54 14.44
CA ASP A 51 6.28 3.48 13.79
C ASP A 51 6.20 4.90 14.37
N ALA A 52 5.20 5.19 15.20
CA ALA A 52 5.06 6.50 15.82
C ALA A 52 4.52 6.45 17.24
N LEU A 53 5.00 7.38 18.07
CA LEU A 53 4.58 7.60 19.45
C LEU A 53 4.20 9.07 19.63
N LEU A 54 3.10 9.33 20.33
CA LEU A 54 2.71 10.67 20.76
C LEU A 54 2.48 10.65 22.26
N PHE A 55 3.17 11.55 22.96
CA PHE A 55 3.03 11.76 24.40
C PHE A 55 2.46 13.15 24.69
N GLU A 56 1.57 13.23 25.63
CA GLU A 56 1.27 14.45 26.35
C GLU A 56 2.19 14.51 27.58
N LEU A 57 2.95 15.58 27.69
CA LEU A 57 3.93 15.76 28.75
C LEU A 57 3.29 16.47 29.94
N SER A 58 3.90 16.34 31.12
CA SER A 58 3.41 16.95 32.37
C SER A 58 3.35 18.48 32.35
N ASP A 59 4.08 19.12 31.44
CA ASP A 59 4.06 20.57 31.21
C ASP A 59 2.98 21.03 30.22
N GLY A 60 2.13 20.09 29.73
CA GLY A 60 1.06 20.37 28.78
C GLY A 60 1.53 20.44 27.33
N GLU A 61 2.80 20.13 27.04
CA GLU A 61 3.30 20.02 25.68
C GLU A 61 3.16 18.61 25.15
N TYR A 62 3.27 18.47 23.83
CA TYR A 62 3.19 17.20 23.12
C TYR A 62 4.55 16.85 22.54
N LEU A 63 4.96 15.59 22.69
CA LEU A 63 6.15 15.05 22.08
C LEU A 63 5.74 13.97 21.08
N PHE A 64 6.12 14.14 19.82
CA PHE A 64 5.93 13.18 18.77
C PHE A 64 7.26 12.57 18.38
N ALA A 65 7.34 11.24 18.36
CA ALA A 65 8.48 10.48 17.91
C ALA A 65 8.06 9.55 16.78
N LYS A 66 8.74 9.61 15.64
CA LYS A 66 8.49 8.78 14.47
C LYS A 66 9.75 8.02 14.08
N ALA A 67 9.65 6.70 14.01
CA ALA A 67 10.65 5.86 13.41
C ALA A 67 10.58 6.01 11.88
N ILE A 68 11.73 6.06 11.22
CA ILE A 68 11.86 6.39 9.80
C ILE A 68 12.41 5.20 9.02
N ALA A 69 11.81 4.89 7.88
CA ALA A 69 12.38 3.96 6.91
C ALA A 69 13.43 4.65 6.04
N GLY A 70 14.64 4.09 6.02
CA GLY A 70 15.68 4.46 5.07
C GLY A 70 15.55 3.72 3.74
N ASP A 71 16.56 3.85 2.89
CA ASP A 71 16.60 3.14 1.60
C ASP A 71 16.85 1.65 1.76
N ASN A 72 17.66 1.26 2.76
CA ASN A 72 18.01 -0.14 3.03
C ASN A 72 17.80 -0.51 4.50
N SER A 73 17.03 0.27 5.25
CA SER A 73 16.77 0.01 6.66
C SER A 73 15.34 0.34 7.05
N LEU A 74 14.81 -0.41 7.98
CA LEU A 74 13.56 -0.13 8.66
C LEU A 74 13.84 0.17 10.12
N SER A 75 13.11 1.12 10.69
CA SER A 75 13.07 1.30 12.14
C SER A 75 11.65 1.26 12.65
N TRP A 76 11.49 0.83 13.90
CA TRP A 76 10.20 0.78 14.59
C TRP A 76 10.40 0.79 16.10
N PHE A 77 9.38 1.23 16.81
CA PHE A 77 9.35 1.15 18.26
C PHE A 77 8.75 -0.17 18.73
N GLN A 78 9.23 -0.65 19.86
CA GLN A 78 8.60 -1.71 20.62
C GLN A 78 8.44 -1.24 22.07
N VAL A 79 7.23 -1.32 22.59
CA VAL A 79 6.94 -1.09 23.99
C VAL A 79 6.99 -2.44 24.70
N ASN A 80 7.88 -2.57 25.66
CA ASN A 80 8.09 -3.78 26.41
C ASN A 80 7.18 -3.85 27.65
N GLN A 81 6.98 -5.04 28.18
CA GLN A 81 6.13 -5.25 29.38
C GLN A 81 6.65 -4.54 30.64
N ASP A 82 7.94 -4.24 30.69
CA ASP A 82 8.57 -3.50 31.80
C ASP A 82 8.45 -1.97 31.68
N GLY A 83 7.75 -1.49 30.65
CA GLY A 83 7.57 -0.07 30.37
C GLY A 83 8.69 0.58 29.57
N THR A 84 9.72 -0.16 29.20
CA THR A 84 10.77 0.39 28.35
C THR A 84 10.32 0.48 26.90
N ILE A 85 10.80 1.50 26.18
CA ILE A 85 10.58 1.68 24.74
C ILE A 85 11.92 1.43 24.04
N THR A 86 11.91 0.48 23.15
CA THR A 86 13.09 0.13 22.34
C THR A 86 12.87 0.57 20.91
N LEU A 87 13.82 1.29 20.33
CA LEU A 87 13.90 1.55 18.89
C LEU A 87 14.68 0.41 18.23
N TYR A 88 14.01 -0.35 17.39
CA TYR A 88 14.63 -1.39 16.58
C TYR A 88 15.00 -0.87 15.21
N ILE A 89 16.07 -1.41 14.66
CA ILE A 89 16.56 -1.15 13.30
C ILE A 89 16.85 -2.49 12.66
N SER A 90 16.43 -2.68 11.42
CA SER A 90 16.72 -3.88 10.64
C SER A 90 17.02 -3.55 9.18
N THR A 91 17.96 -4.29 8.62
CA THR A 91 18.29 -4.25 7.19
C THR A 91 17.61 -5.40 6.43
N LEU A 92 16.93 -6.30 7.13
CA LEU A 92 16.32 -7.53 6.58
C LEU A 92 17.30 -8.41 5.79
N GLY A 93 18.54 -8.50 6.26
CA GLY A 93 19.56 -9.41 5.72
C GLY A 93 20.69 -8.74 4.94
N GLU A 94 20.69 -7.41 4.82
CA GLU A 94 21.89 -6.70 4.31
C GLU A 94 22.99 -6.69 5.37
N ASP A 95 24.19 -7.12 5.00
CA ASP A 95 25.30 -7.30 5.94
C ASP A 95 26.05 -5.98 6.25
N ALA A 96 25.90 -4.97 5.40
CA ALA A 96 26.61 -3.71 5.57
C ALA A 96 25.76 -2.51 5.15
N LEU A 97 25.69 -1.52 6.03
CA LEU A 97 25.15 -0.20 5.76
C LEU A 97 26.29 0.82 5.77
N ASN A 98 26.43 1.56 4.68
CA ASN A 98 27.41 2.64 4.58
C ASN A 98 26.69 4.00 4.63
N GLY A 99 27.22 4.93 5.42
CA GLY A 99 26.70 6.29 5.49
C GLY A 99 25.81 6.58 6.71
N GLN A 100 25.04 7.63 6.60
CA GLN A 100 24.08 8.05 7.63
C GLN A 100 22.71 7.45 7.35
N LEU A 101 22.09 6.93 8.40
CA LEU A 101 20.74 6.34 8.33
C LEU A 101 19.76 7.27 9.04
N PRO A 102 18.64 7.62 8.41
CA PRO A 102 17.53 8.25 9.09
C PRO A 102 16.86 7.20 9.98
N LEU A 103 16.82 7.42 11.28
CA LEU A 103 16.30 6.45 12.25
C LEU A 103 15.06 6.94 12.98
N LEU A 104 15.10 8.21 13.38
CA LEU A 104 14.14 8.76 14.33
C LEU A 104 14.00 10.25 14.12
N LEU A 105 12.76 10.70 14.03
CA LEU A 105 12.37 12.09 14.13
C LEU A 105 11.70 12.33 15.48
N ILE A 106 12.11 13.39 16.17
CA ILE A 106 11.45 13.86 17.41
C ILE A 106 11.06 15.32 17.24
N ARG A 107 9.82 15.63 17.62
CA ARG A 107 9.31 17.02 17.69
C ARG A 107 8.54 17.22 18.97
N LYS A 108 8.61 18.47 19.48
CA LYS A 108 7.88 18.92 20.65
C LYS A 108 7.11 20.19 20.29
N SER A 109 5.88 20.32 20.76
CA SER A 109 5.02 21.49 20.53
C SER A 109 3.97 21.63 21.63
N SER A 110 3.50 22.84 21.87
CA SER A 110 2.34 23.09 22.74
C SER A 110 1.00 22.70 22.11
N SER A 111 0.99 22.27 20.86
CA SER A 111 -0.21 21.86 20.13
C SER A 111 -0.03 20.49 19.49
N VAL A 112 -0.97 19.60 19.73
CA VAL A 112 -0.99 18.27 19.10
C VAL A 112 -1.03 18.34 17.57
N TYR A 113 -1.71 19.32 16.99
CA TYR A 113 -1.79 19.50 15.54
C TYR A 113 -0.47 20.03 14.97
N HIS A 114 0.17 20.97 15.66
CA HIS A 114 1.44 21.54 15.22
C HIS A 114 2.57 20.53 15.32
N VAL A 115 2.60 19.66 16.35
CA VAL A 115 3.67 18.67 16.48
C VAL A 115 3.72 17.73 15.29
N PHE A 116 2.57 17.32 14.75
CA PHE A 116 2.49 16.52 13.49
C PHE A 116 2.89 17.35 12.28
N SER A 117 2.32 18.54 12.13
CA SER A 117 2.62 19.41 10.99
C SER A 117 4.11 19.72 10.89
N ASP A 118 4.75 20.07 12.01
CA ASP A 118 6.17 20.39 12.08
C ASP A 118 7.04 19.15 11.82
N ALA A 119 6.62 17.99 12.30
CA ALA A 119 7.29 16.72 12.04
C ALA A 119 7.34 16.41 10.54
N TYR A 120 6.18 16.40 9.88
CA TYR A 120 6.11 16.12 8.44
C TYR A 120 6.71 17.24 7.58
N HIS A 121 6.65 18.50 8.03
CA HIS A 121 7.38 19.58 7.36
C HIS A 121 8.90 19.33 7.36
N SER A 122 9.44 18.87 8.48
CA SER A 122 10.86 18.55 8.58
C SER A 122 11.29 17.36 7.73
N LEU A 123 10.39 16.38 7.53
CA LEU A 123 10.66 15.22 6.69
C LEU A 123 10.57 15.54 5.18
N THR A 124 9.88 16.63 4.81
CA THR A 124 9.67 17.03 3.40
C THR A 124 10.47 18.28 2.99
N ALA A 125 11.23 18.89 3.92
CA ALA A 125 12.06 20.06 3.64
C ALA A 125 13.24 19.72 2.72
N ASP A 126 13.86 20.74 2.13
CA ASP A 126 15.09 20.57 1.35
C ASP A 126 16.16 19.92 2.23
N ASN A 127 16.86 18.94 1.67
CA ASN A 127 17.80 18.05 2.37
C ASN A 127 17.19 17.17 3.48
N ALA A 128 15.91 16.86 3.36
CA ALA A 128 15.22 15.98 4.29
C ALA A 128 15.80 14.56 4.33
N ALA A 129 15.62 13.90 5.48
CA ALA A 129 16.05 12.52 5.67
C ALA A 129 15.29 11.52 4.76
N VAL A 130 14.11 11.92 4.25
CA VAL A 130 13.27 11.12 3.35
C VAL A 130 12.88 11.96 2.13
N PRO A 131 13.77 12.09 1.14
CA PRO A 131 13.57 13.00 0.00
C PRO A 131 12.41 12.59 -0.93
N THR A 132 11.92 11.36 -0.81
CA THR A 132 10.78 10.84 -1.60
C THR A 132 9.43 11.21 -1.01
N LEU A 133 9.36 11.56 0.27
CA LEU A 133 8.12 11.92 0.94
C LEU A 133 7.55 13.23 0.38
N ARG A 134 6.26 13.25 0.13
CA ARG A 134 5.51 14.43 -0.33
C ARG A 134 4.30 14.66 0.56
N LYS A 135 4.03 15.93 0.87
CA LYS A 135 2.79 16.30 1.58
C LYS A 135 1.58 16.02 0.70
N ARG A 136 0.45 15.73 1.33
CA ARG A 136 -0.81 15.55 0.64
C ARG A 136 -1.19 16.74 -0.24
N THR A 137 -0.89 17.96 0.20
CA THR A 137 -1.14 19.21 -0.52
C THR A 137 -0.30 19.35 -1.79
N ASP A 138 0.84 18.67 -1.87
CA ASP A 138 1.79 18.74 -2.98
C ASP A 138 1.51 17.64 -4.02
N LYS A 139 0.58 16.74 -3.73
CA LYS A 139 0.19 15.64 -4.62
C LYS A 139 -1.00 16.05 -5.48
N GLN A 140 -0.94 15.72 -6.78
CA GLN A 140 -2.06 15.92 -7.67
C GLN A 140 -3.22 14.99 -7.28
N TYR A 141 -4.42 15.56 -7.09
CA TYR A 141 -5.60 14.78 -6.80
C TYR A 141 -6.29 14.39 -8.11
N PHE A 142 -6.53 13.11 -8.31
CA PHE A 142 -7.21 12.65 -9.52
C PHE A 142 -8.69 13.05 -9.48
N ASP A 143 -9.18 13.67 -10.57
CA ASP A 143 -10.49 14.33 -10.60
C ASP A 143 -11.66 13.40 -10.26
N ALA A 144 -11.61 12.12 -10.66
CA ALA A 144 -12.65 11.14 -10.36
C ALA A 144 -12.95 11.04 -8.85
N PHE A 145 -11.95 11.20 -8.00
CA PHE A 145 -12.10 11.03 -6.54
C PHE A 145 -12.80 12.22 -5.84
N ASN A 146 -13.15 13.27 -6.58
CA ASN A 146 -14.03 14.34 -6.10
C ASN A 146 -15.52 13.96 -6.18
N TYR A 147 -15.85 12.84 -6.80
CA TYR A 147 -17.23 12.41 -7.07
C TYR A 147 -17.57 11.12 -6.36
N LEU A 148 -18.87 10.82 -6.30
CA LEU A 148 -19.34 9.54 -5.79
C LEU A 148 -18.97 8.42 -6.76
N GLY A 149 -18.42 7.34 -6.21
CA GLY A 149 -18.05 6.13 -6.94
C GLY A 149 -18.78 4.89 -6.46
N TRP A 150 -18.80 3.89 -7.31
CA TRP A 150 -19.28 2.55 -7.00
C TRP A 150 -18.13 1.55 -7.12
N CYS A 151 -18.03 0.62 -6.15
CA CYS A 151 -17.04 -0.44 -6.15
C CYS A 151 -17.73 -1.81 -6.16
N THR A 152 -17.29 -2.71 -7.01
CA THR A 152 -17.90 -4.04 -7.15
C THR A 152 -17.66 -4.93 -5.93
N TRP A 153 -16.64 -4.66 -5.11
CA TRP A 153 -16.24 -5.51 -3.99
C TRP A 153 -17.34 -5.76 -2.97
N GLU A 154 -18.03 -4.72 -2.53
CA GLU A 154 -19.07 -4.84 -1.49
C GLU A 154 -20.32 -5.58 -1.95
N HIS A 155 -20.53 -5.67 -3.27
CA HIS A 155 -21.68 -6.37 -3.84
C HIS A 155 -21.37 -7.83 -4.19
N TYR A 156 -20.20 -8.08 -4.80
CA TYR A 156 -19.91 -9.39 -5.40
C TYR A 156 -18.66 -10.08 -4.84
N HIS A 157 -17.81 -9.37 -4.10
CA HIS A 157 -16.47 -9.87 -3.80
C HIS A 157 -15.77 -10.37 -5.08
N PHE A 158 -15.29 -11.61 -5.06
CA PHE A 158 -14.64 -12.24 -6.23
C PHE A 158 -15.59 -12.68 -7.34
N ASP A 159 -16.91 -12.68 -7.10
CA ASP A 159 -17.90 -13.25 -8.04
C ASP A 159 -18.41 -12.20 -9.04
N ILE A 160 -17.49 -11.54 -9.74
CA ILE A 160 -17.78 -10.56 -10.79
C ILE A 160 -17.61 -11.16 -12.18
N ASP A 161 -18.39 -10.67 -13.13
CA ASP A 161 -18.29 -10.94 -14.56
C ASP A 161 -18.78 -9.73 -15.39
N GLU A 162 -18.57 -9.79 -16.69
CA GLU A 162 -18.95 -8.72 -17.62
C GLU A 162 -20.46 -8.36 -17.50
N THR A 163 -21.33 -9.37 -17.40
CA THR A 163 -22.80 -9.18 -17.39
C THR A 163 -23.23 -8.47 -16.09
N LYS A 164 -22.69 -8.90 -14.94
CA LYS A 164 -23.01 -8.28 -13.64
C LYS A 164 -22.61 -6.81 -13.61
N ILE A 165 -21.41 -6.48 -14.10
CA ILE A 165 -20.92 -5.09 -14.15
C ILE A 165 -21.80 -4.24 -15.06
N LEU A 166 -22.20 -4.74 -16.24
CA LEU A 166 -23.09 -4.03 -17.15
C LEU A 166 -24.47 -3.79 -16.54
N ASN A 167 -25.03 -4.78 -15.82
CA ASN A 167 -26.29 -4.64 -15.12
C ASN A 167 -26.20 -3.61 -13.98
N ASP A 168 -25.09 -3.57 -13.26
CA ASP A 168 -24.89 -2.54 -12.22
C ASP A 168 -24.79 -1.15 -12.82
N ILE A 169 -24.11 -0.98 -13.96
CA ILE A 169 -24.08 0.29 -14.68
C ILE A 169 -25.51 0.73 -15.04
N ASP A 170 -26.32 -0.15 -15.59
CA ASP A 170 -27.72 0.14 -15.93
C ASP A 170 -28.54 0.53 -14.68
N ALA A 171 -28.39 -0.21 -13.59
CA ALA A 171 -29.08 0.07 -12.33
C ALA A 171 -28.66 1.42 -11.73
N ILE A 172 -27.36 1.70 -11.71
CA ILE A 172 -26.80 2.96 -11.19
C ILE A 172 -27.33 4.15 -12.04
N GLU A 173 -27.26 4.04 -13.36
CA GLU A 173 -27.74 5.10 -14.25
C GLU A 173 -29.24 5.34 -14.13
N SER A 174 -30.02 4.29 -13.85
CA SER A 174 -31.47 4.37 -13.66
C SER A 174 -31.87 4.88 -12.28
N SER A 175 -31.00 4.79 -11.29
CA SER A 175 -31.29 5.16 -9.89
C SER A 175 -31.40 6.68 -9.66
N GLY A 176 -30.84 7.50 -10.56
CA GLY A 176 -30.69 8.94 -10.36
C GLY A 176 -29.60 9.36 -9.38
N ILE A 177 -28.87 8.40 -8.77
CA ILE A 177 -27.72 8.69 -7.89
C ILE A 177 -26.55 9.18 -8.75
N PRO A 178 -25.90 10.32 -8.42
CA PRO A 178 -24.89 10.93 -9.27
C PRO A 178 -23.50 10.23 -9.15
N VAL A 179 -23.45 8.93 -9.34
CA VAL A 179 -22.21 8.17 -9.43
C VAL A 179 -21.47 8.57 -10.71
N ARG A 180 -20.18 8.84 -10.60
CA ARG A 180 -19.34 9.30 -11.71
C ARG A 180 -18.23 8.33 -12.06
N TYR A 181 -17.85 7.45 -11.17
CA TYR A 181 -16.87 6.41 -11.49
C TYR A 181 -17.27 5.03 -10.95
N ILE A 182 -16.75 4.01 -11.62
CA ILE A 182 -16.83 2.62 -11.16
C ILE A 182 -15.42 2.11 -10.93
N LEU A 183 -15.24 1.39 -9.83
CA LEU A 183 -14.07 0.58 -9.56
C LEU A 183 -14.42 -0.89 -9.70
N ILE A 184 -13.83 -1.55 -10.69
CA ILE A 184 -13.87 -3.00 -10.84
C ILE A 184 -12.80 -3.59 -9.94
N ASP A 185 -13.22 -4.22 -8.86
CA ASP A 185 -12.35 -4.78 -7.83
C ASP A 185 -11.88 -6.20 -8.19
N ASP A 186 -11.25 -6.91 -7.26
CA ASP A 186 -10.72 -8.26 -7.48
C ASP A 186 -11.80 -9.24 -7.95
N GLY A 187 -11.40 -10.20 -8.78
CA GLY A 187 -12.27 -11.21 -9.39
C GLY A 187 -12.18 -11.28 -10.92
N HIS A 188 -11.52 -10.31 -11.55
CA HIS A 188 -11.33 -10.28 -13.01
C HIS A 188 -10.03 -10.96 -13.46
N ILE A 189 -9.10 -11.21 -12.56
CA ILE A 189 -7.72 -11.60 -12.88
C ILE A 189 -7.64 -13.06 -13.31
N ALA A 190 -7.00 -13.29 -14.46
CA ALA A 190 -6.53 -14.62 -14.84
C ALA A 190 -5.36 -15.01 -13.92
N ASN A 191 -5.56 -16.02 -13.08
CA ASN A 191 -4.57 -16.42 -12.10
C ASN A 191 -4.46 -17.94 -11.94
N LYS A 192 -3.31 -18.37 -11.44
CA LYS A 192 -3.05 -19.74 -11.01
C LYS A 192 -2.47 -19.70 -9.60
N ASN A 193 -3.12 -20.39 -8.66
CA ASN A 193 -2.68 -20.40 -7.26
C ASN A 193 -2.49 -19.00 -6.64
N ARG A 194 -3.39 -18.07 -6.94
CA ARG A 194 -3.29 -16.66 -6.52
C ARG A 194 -2.05 -15.91 -7.05
N GLN A 195 -1.49 -16.37 -8.16
CA GLN A 195 -0.41 -15.70 -8.90
C GLN A 195 -0.94 -15.23 -10.25
N LEU A 196 -0.59 -14.02 -10.66
CA LEU A 196 -0.98 -13.43 -11.95
C LEU A 196 -0.44 -14.24 -13.11
N THR A 197 -1.28 -14.62 -14.07
CA THR A 197 -0.85 -15.31 -15.29
C THR A 197 -0.93 -14.42 -16.54
N SER A 198 -1.80 -13.40 -16.51
CA SER A 198 -2.02 -12.51 -17.66
C SER A 198 -2.59 -11.17 -17.21
N LEU A 199 -2.33 -10.10 -17.96
CA LEU A 199 -3.05 -8.82 -17.85
C LEU A 199 -4.35 -8.80 -18.65
N VAL A 200 -4.60 -9.82 -19.48
CA VAL A 200 -5.91 -10.05 -20.08
C VAL A 200 -6.86 -10.57 -18.99
N PRO A 201 -8.08 -10.06 -18.88
CA PRO A 201 -9.03 -10.54 -17.87
C PRO A 201 -9.39 -12.02 -18.08
N ASP A 202 -9.86 -12.69 -17.05
CA ASP A 202 -10.33 -14.07 -17.14
C ASP A 202 -11.38 -14.21 -18.25
N LYS A 203 -11.07 -15.01 -19.26
CA LYS A 203 -11.88 -15.15 -20.49
C LYS A 203 -13.26 -15.77 -20.26
N LYS A 204 -13.45 -16.53 -19.18
CA LYS A 204 -14.77 -17.10 -18.83
C LYS A 204 -15.69 -16.03 -18.25
N ARG A 205 -15.14 -15.11 -17.47
CA ARG A 205 -15.86 -14.03 -16.82
C ARG A 205 -16.01 -12.81 -17.73
N PHE A 206 -15.01 -12.54 -18.56
CA PHE A 206 -14.94 -11.39 -19.48
C PHE A 206 -14.67 -11.86 -20.91
N PRO A 207 -15.63 -12.54 -21.56
CA PRO A 207 -15.41 -13.14 -22.89
C PRO A 207 -15.12 -12.11 -23.98
N ASN A 208 -15.58 -10.86 -23.81
CA ASN A 208 -15.34 -9.76 -24.74
C ASN A 208 -14.23 -8.80 -24.26
N GLY A 209 -13.43 -9.21 -23.26
CA GLY A 209 -12.46 -8.34 -22.62
C GLY A 209 -13.15 -7.13 -21.94
N TRP A 210 -12.58 -5.96 -22.09
CA TRP A 210 -13.07 -4.74 -21.44
C TRP A 210 -13.96 -3.87 -22.33
N MET A 211 -13.99 -4.14 -23.65
CA MET A 211 -14.58 -3.24 -24.64
C MET A 211 -16.04 -2.84 -24.35
N ARG A 212 -16.90 -3.82 -23.99
CA ARG A 212 -18.31 -3.53 -23.71
C ARG A 212 -18.51 -2.64 -22.48
N ILE A 213 -17.68 -2.82 -21.47
CA ILE A 213 -17.69 -2.01 -20.25
C ILE A 213 -17.15 -0.60 -20.57
N MET A 214 -16.04 -0.48 -21.28
CA MET A 214 -15.46 0.81 -21.65
C MET A 214 -16.39 1.65 -22.52
N ASN A 215 -17.19 1.02 -23.37
CA ASN A 215 -18.19 1.70 -24.22
C ASN A 215 -19.36 2.34 -23.40
N ARG A 216 -19.45 2.05 -22.10
CA ARG A 216 -20.46 2.65 -21.20
C ARG A 216 -20.02 4.02 -20.65
N LYS A 217 -18.79 4.44 -20.86
CA LYS A 217 -18.28 5.73 -20.36
C LYS A 217 -19.02 6.89 -21.04
N GLN A 218 -19.59 7.79 -20.22
CA GLN A 218 -20.30 8.99 -20.67
C GLN A 218 -19.95 10.15 -19.75
N ALA A 219 -19.77 11.33 -20.31
CA ALA A 219 -19.29 12.51 -19.58
C ALA A 219 -20.20 12.96 -18.44
N ASP A 220 -21.51 12.79 -18.60
CA ASP A 220 -22.57 13.18 -17.66
C ASP A 220 -23.08 12.05 -16.76
N LYS A 221 -22.59 10.83 -17.00
CA LYS A 221 -22.93 9.64 -16.21
C LYS A 221 -21.66 9.03 -15.60
N ILE A 222 -21.41 7.75 -15.86
CA ILE A 222 -20.16 7.09 -15.47
C ILE A 222 -19.07 7.55 -16.44
N ARG A 223 -18.21 8.43 -15.93
CA ARG A 223 -17.15 9.06 -16.71
C ARG A 223 -15.83 8.31 -16.61
N TRP A 224 -15.54 7.73 -15.44
CA TRP A 224 -14.28 7.08 -15.17
C TRP A 224 -14.49 5.63 -14.72
N ILE A 225 -13.61 4.76 -15.18
CA ILE A 225 -13.58 3.35 -14.78
C ILE A 225 -12.18 3.00 -14.29
N GLY A 226 -12.10 2.48 -13.08
CA GLY A 226 -10.87 1.99 -12.46
C GLY A 226 -10.83 0.49 -12.37
N LEU A 227 -9.62 -0.04 -12.21
CA LEU A 227 -9.35 -1.47 -12.10
C LEU A 227 -8.47 -1.76 -10.90
N TRP A 228 -8.76 -2.86 -10.23
CA TRP A 228 -7.99 -3.35 -9.10
C TRP A 228 -6.81 -4.23 -9.53
N TYR A 229 -5.68 -4.07 -8.87
CA TYR A 229 -4.55 -5.00 -8.88
C TYR A 229 -3.86 -5.03 -7.52
N SER A 230 -3.02 -6.04 -7.27
CA SER A 230 -2.06 -6.05 -6.16
C SER A 230 -0.73 -5.45 -6.61
N LEU A 231 0.02 -4.85 -5.69
CA LEU A 231 1.33 -4.27 -5.96
C LEU A 231 2.30 -5.28 -6.61
N SER A 232 2.24 -6.53 -6.19
CA SER A 232 3.07 -7.63 -6.74
C SER A 232 2.46 -8.34 -7.97
N GLY A 233 1.46 -7.73 -8.61
CA GLY A 233 0.69 -8.32 -9.71
C GLY A 233 -0.59 -8.99 -9.23
N TYR A 234 -0.51 -10.01 -8.37
CA TYR A 234 -1.63 -10.59 -7.65
C TYR A 234 -1.21 -10.93 -6.21
N TRP A 235 -2.09 -11.48 -5.39
CA TRP A 235 -1.87 -11.71 -3.96
C TRP A 235 -0.55 -12.39 -3.61
N LEU A 236 -0.13 -13.38 -4.39
CA LEU A 236 1.11 -14.14 -4.21
C LEU A 236 2.11 -13.92 -5.35
N GLY A 237 2.10 -12.75 -5.98
CA GLY A 237 3.02 -12.41 -7.06
C GLY A 237 2.55 -12.86 -8.43
N ILE A 238 3.50 -13.17 -9.30
CA ILE A 238 3.31 -13.53 -10.70
C ILE A 238 3.68 -14.99 -10.90
N SER A 239 2.90 -15.73 -11.68
CA SER A 239 3.16 -17.12 -12.02
C SER A 239 4.35 -17.26 -13.00
N ALA A 240 5.10 -18.35 -12.86
CA ALA A 240 6.08 -18.72 -13.89
C ALA A 240 5.39 -19.05 -15.23
N ASP A 241 4.15 -19.55 -15.18
CA ASP A 241 3.31 -19.85 -16.36
C ASP A 241 2.53 -18.59 -16.82
N ASN A 242 3.21 -17.45 -16.94
CA ASN A 242 2.60 -16.21 -17.44
C ASN A 242 2.77 -16.07 -18.95
N ASP A 243 1.89 -15.27 -19.57
CA ASP A 243 1.88 -15.01 -21.02
C ASP A 243 2.54 -13.67 -21.41
N PHE A 244 3.33 -13.09 -20.51
CA PHE A 244 3.99 -11.81 -20.76
C PHE A 244 5.06 -11.91 -21.86
N PRO A 245 5.31 -10.82 -22.59
CA PRO A 245 6.40 -10.75 -23.57
C PRO A 245 7.76 -11.11 -22.95
N PRO A 246 8.69 -11.71 -23.71
CA PRO A 246 9.99 -12.12 -23.19
C PRO A 246 10.78 -11.01 -22.50
N GLU A 247 10.72 -9.78 -23.02
CA GLU A 247 11.37 -8.59 -22.46
C GLU A 247 10.79 -8.21 -21.09
N ILE A 248 9.50 -8.46 -20.87
CA ILE A 248 8.85 -8.22 -19.57
C ILE A 248 9.18 -9.34 -18.59
N ARG A 249 9.22 -10.59 -19.03
CA ARG A 249 9.64 -11.71 -18.16
C ARG A 249 11.05 -11.52 -17.61
N GLN A 250 11.95 -10.90 -18.35
CA GLN A 250 13.32 -10.62 -17.93
C GLN A 250 13.39 -9.53 -16.83
N THR A 251 12.33 -8.76 -16.63
CA THR A 251 12.22 -7.80 -15.53
C THR A 251 11.80 -8.43 -14.21
N LEU A 252 11.37 -9.67 -14.22
CA LEU A 252 10.84 -10.39 -13.07
C LEU A 252 11.92 -11.24 -12.40
N TYR A 253 11.82 -11.36 -11.10
CA TYR A 253 12.74 -12.12 -10.26
C TYR A 253 12.04 -13.31 -9.60
N ALA A 254 12.68 -14.47 -9.66
CA ALA A 254 12.13 -15.70 -9.08
C ALA A 254 12.41 -15.76 -7.56
N TYR A 255 11.37 -15.88 -6.77
CA TYR A 255 11.46 -15.98 -5.33
C TYR A 255 10.33 -16.84 -4.74
N ASN A 256 10.66 -17.81 -3.88
CA ASN A 256 9.71 -18.69 -3.17
C ASN A 256 8.56 -19.24 -4.04
N GLY A 257 8.88 -19.65 -5.28
CA GLY A 257 7.88 -20.21 -6.20
C GLY A 257 6.99 -19.18 -6.91
N SER A 258 7.30 -17.90 -6.79
CA SER A 258 6.66 -16.78 -7.47
C SER A 258 7.67 -15.99 -8.30
N LEU A 259 7.18 -15.21 -9.25
CA LEU A 259 7.92 -14.11 -9.86
C LEU A 259 7.44 -12.79 -9.25
N LEU A 260 8.39 -11.88 -9.01
CA LEU A 260 8.14 -10.53 -8.50
C LEU A 260 8.84 -9.50 -9.39
N PRO A 261 8.37 -8.23 -9.44
CA PRO A 261 9.10 -7.18 -10.13
C PRO A 261 10.55 -7.10 -9.65
N GLY A 262 11.46 -7.08 -10.55
CA GLY A 262 12.89 -7.24 -10.61
C GLY A 262 13.81 -6.87 -9.44
N THR A 263 15.10 -7.04 -9.69
CA THR A 263 16.17 -6.85 -8.70
C THR A 263 16.93 -5.52 -8.87
N SER A 264 16.50 -4.67 -9.80
CA SER A 264 17.03 -3.33 -10.01
C SER A 264 15.91 -2.36 -10.31
N THR A 265 16.13 -1.10 -10.00
CA THR A 265 15.17 -0.01 -10.23
C THR A 265 14.67 0.01 -11.68
N ASP A 266 15.56 -0.13 -12.68
CA ASP A 266 15.18 -0.14 -14.09
C ASP A 266 14.23 -1.28 -14.45
N LYS A 267 14.44 -2.47 -13.91
CA LYS A 267 13.56 -3.63 -14.15
C LYS A 267 12.19 -3.43 -13.48
N ILE A 268 12.20 -2.90 -12.27
CA ILE A 268 10.97 -2.59 -11.54
C ILE A 268 10.17 -1.54 -12.30
N GLU A 269 10.81 -0.45 -12.74
CA GLU A 269 10.20 0.59 -13.57
C GLU A 269 9.62 0.01 -14.88
N ALA A 270 10.34 -0.86 -15.58
CA ALA A 270 9.88 -1.46 -16.81
C ALA A 270 8.65 -2.35 -16.63
N TRP A 271 8.56 -3.10 -15.52
CA TRP A 271 7.38 -3.86 -15.16
C TRP A 271 6.16 -2.95 -14.92
N TYR A 272 6.30 -1.90 -14.10
CA TYR A 272 5.18 -1.01 -13.82
C TYR A 272 4.79 -0.17 -15.03
N GLU A 273 5.74 0.24 -15.86
CA GLU A 273 5.43 0.88 -17.15
C GLU A 273 4.56 -0.03 -18.03
N TYR A 274 4.97 -1.28 -18.22
CA TYR A 274 4.22 -2.25 -19.02
C TYR A 274 2.82 -2.48 -18.44
N HIS A 275 2.72 -2.74 -17.16
CA HIS A 275 1.45 -2.99 -16.47
C HIS A 275 0.48 -1.80 -16.61
N ILE A 276 0.91 -0.62 -16.22
CA ILE A 276 0.06 0.57 -16.17
C ILE A 276 -0.30 1.03 -17.58
N ARG A 277 0.63 0.96 -18.54
CA ARG A 277 0.38 1.26 -19.94
C ARG A 277 -0.69 0.34 -20.52
N THR A 278 -0.59 -0.97 -20.27
CA THR A 278 -1.60 -1.93 -20.72
C THR A 278 -2.98 -1.60 -20.18
N MET A 279 -3.11 -1.19 -18.91
CA MET A 279 -4.39 -0.79 -18.34
C MET A 279 -4.93 0.50 -19.00
N LYS A 280 -4.06 1.47 -19.25
CA LYS A 280 -4.43 2.69 -19.99
C LYS A 280 -4.91 2.39 -21.40
N GLU A 281 -4.23 1.48 -22.10
CA GLU A 281 -4.61 1.04 -23.48
C GLU A 281 -5.96 0.30 -23.49
N TYR A 282 -6.31 -0.41 -22.42
CA TYR A 282 -7.66 -0.96 -22.23
C TYR A 282 -8.72 0.09 -21.98
N GLY A 283 -8.34 1.34 -21.69
CA GLY A 283 -9.25 2.45 -21.48
C GLY A 283 -9.55 2.76 -20.00
N PHE A 284 -8.84 2.17 -19.05
CA PHE A 284 -8.98 2.51 -17.64
C PHE A 284 -8.40 3.89 -17.33
N ASP A 285 -9.01 4.57 -16.36
CA ASP A 285 -8.65 5.94 -15.98
C ASP A 285 -7.80 5.97 -14.70
N PHE A 286 -7.97 4.97 -13.83
CA PHE A 286 -7.23 4.86 -12.57
C PHE A 286 -7.07 3.40 -12.15
N LEU A 287 -6.11 3.16 -11.26
CA LEU A 287 -5.89 1.86 -10.64
C LEU A 287 -6.10 1.94 -9.13
N LYS A 288 -6.74 0.91 -8.57
CA LYS A 288 -6.65 0.59 -7.15
C LYS A 288 -5.56 -0.46 -6.99
N ILE A 289 -4.51 -0.10 -6.28
CA ILE A 289 -3.40 -1.02 -6.00
C ILE A 289 -3.45 -1.42 -4.54
N ASP A 290 -3.67 -2.70 -4.34
CA ASP A 290 -3.87 -3.34 -3.04
C ASP A 290 -2.64 -4.11 -2.58
N ASN A 291 -2.70 -4.65 -1.35
CA ASN A 291 -1.69 -5.54 -0.79
C ASN A 291 -0.30 -4.90 -0.63
N GLN A 292 -0.22 -3.59 -0.55
CA GLN A 292 1.05 -2.86 -0.49
C GLN A 292 1.82 -3.13 0.80
N SER A 293 1.11 -3.30 1.93
CA SER A 293 1.74 -3.63 3.21
C SER A 293 2.33 -5.04 3.28
N PHE A 294 2.01 -5.91 2.31
CA PHE A 294 2.49 -7.30 2.25
C PHE A 294 3.65 -7.51 1.27
N THR A 295 4.17 -6.45 0.69
CA THR A 295 5.24 -6.54 -0.30
C THR A 295 6.55 -7.03 0.33
N LEU A 296 6.91 -6.52 1.50
CA LEU A 296 8.13 -6.94 2.22
C LEU A 296 8.21 -8.46 2.44
N PRO A 297 7.16 -9.13 2.98
CA PRO A 297 7.19 -10.58 3.16
C PRO A 297 7.43 -11.36 1.87
N LEU A 298 6.96 -10.87 0.73
CA LEU A 298 7.19 -11.54 -0.55
C LEU A 298 8.65 -11.54 -0.99
N TYR A 299 9.42 -10.53 -0.59
CA TYR A 299 10.86 -10.40 -0.88
C TYR A 299 11.78 -11.00 0.18
N MET A 300 11.24 -11.47 1.33
CA MET A 300 12.05 -12.01 2.42
C MET A 300 12.93 -13.18 1.97
N GLY A 301 14.22 -13.14 2.40
CA GLY A 301 15.26 -14.09 1.99
C GLY A 301 15.96 -13.73 0.66
N GLY A 302 15.51 -12.68 -0.04
CA GLY A 302 16.24 -12.06 -1.14
C GLY A 302 17.31 -11.09 -0.66
N THR A 303 18.02 -10.47 -1.59
CA THR A 303 18.91 -9.35 -1.33
C THR A 303 18.16 -8.03 -1.46
N GLN A 304 18.57 -6.99 -0.73
CA GLN A 304 18.01 -5.64 -0.83
C GLN A 304 16.46 -5.58 -0.67
N VAL A 305 15.92 -6.38 0.22
CA VAL A 305 14.48 -6.57 0.41
C VAL A 305 13.72 -5.25 0.61
N ILE A 306 14.27 -4.38 1.46
CA ILE A 306 13.66 -3.08 1.77
C ILE A 306 13.66 -2.19 0.53
N ARG A 307 14.81 -2.09 -0.14
CA ARG A 307 14.97 -1.27 -1.33
C ARG A 307 14.04 -1.72 -2.46
N GLN A 308 13.98 -3.03 -2.73
CA GLN A 308 13.09 -3.56 -3.78
C GLN A 308 11.62 -3.25 -3.49
N ALA A 309 11.17 -3.41 -2.25
CA ALA A 309 9.81 -3.07 -1.87
C ALA A 309 9.52 -1.57 -1.99
N LYS A 310 10.47 -0.72 -1.60
CA LYS A 310 10.39 0.74 -1.76
C LYS A 310 10.37 1.14 -3.23
N ASP A 311 11.28 0.60 -4.04
CA ASP A 311 11.36 0.86 -5.48
C ASP A 311 10.07 0.46 -6.21
N CYS A 312 9.37 -0.61 -5.78
CA CYS A 312 8.06 -0.97 -6.32
C CYS A 312 7.00 0.12 -6.11
N ASN A 313 6.93 0.68 -4.90
CA ASN A 313 6.00 1.78 -4.60
C ASN A 313 6.36 3.04 -5.40
N LEU A 314 7.63 3.40 -5.46
CA LEU A 314 8.11 4.56 -6.21
C LEU A 314 7.86 4.41 -7.72
N ALA A 315 8.14 3.25 -8.28
CA ALA A 315 7.89 2.97 -9.70
C ALA A 315 6.39 3.01 -10.02
N LEU A 316 5.53 2.46 -9.15
CA LEU A 316 4.09 2.57 -9.30
C LEU A 316 3.63 4.03 -9.36
N GLU A 317 4.03 4.86 -8.40
CA GLU A 317 3.66 6.28 -8.36
C GLU A 317 4.22 7.04 -9.57
N HIS A 318 5.49 6.80 -9.93
CA HIS A 318 6.14 7.41 -11.06
C HIS A 318 5.43 7.07 -12.38
N GLN A 319 5.13 5.81 -12.63
CA GLN A 319 4.50 5.38 -13.87
C GLN A 319 3.02 5.80 -13.97
N THR A 320 2.27 5.78 -12.87
CA THR A 320 0.89 6.30 -12.87
C THR A 320 0.86 7.79 -13.17
N HIS A 321 1.76 8.57 -12.57
CA HIS A 321 1.89 10.00 -12.85
C HIS A 321 2.29 10.26 -14.31
N ARG A 322 3.35 9.59 -14.79
CA ARG A 322 3.86 9.74 -16.17
C ARG A 322 2.80 9.40 -17.23
N LEU A 323 2.00 8.38 -16.96
CA LEU A 323 0.92 7.93 -17.84
C LEU A 323 -0.41 8.64 -17.56
N GLN A 324 -0.45 9.61 -16.66
CA GLN A 324 -1.65 10.38 -16.31
C GLN A 324 -2.84 9.49 -15.90
N MET A 325 -2.56 8.47 -15.10
CA MET A 325 -3.58 7.61 -14.50
C MET A 325 -3.77 7.98 -13.04
N GLY A 326 -4.99 7.87 -12.54
CA GLY A 326 -5.27 7.98 -11.12
C GLY A 326 -4.73 6.77 -10.34
N LEU A 327 -4.36 6.98 -9.09
CA LEU A 327 -3.90 5.93 -8.18
C LEU A 327 -4.69 5.98 -6.88
N MET A 328 -5.30 4.85 -6.52
CA MET A 328 -5.94 4.61 -5.23
C MET A 328 -5.13 3.54 -4.47
N ASN A 329 -4.40 3.96 -3.46
CA ASN A 329 -3.62 3.05 -2.62
C ASN A 329 -4.53 2.33 -1.64
N CYS A 330 -4.37 1.00 -1.53
CA CYS A 330 -5.13 0.15 -0.62
C CYS A 330 -4.17 -0.77 0.15
N MET A 331 -4.52 -1.07 1.42
CA MET A 331 -3.69 -1.84 2.34
C MET A 331 -2.22 -1.36 2.34
N ALA A 332 -2.06 -0.03 2.32
CA ALA A 332 -0.76 0.65 2.19
C ALA A 332 -0.16 1.04 3.56
N GLN A 333 -0.69 0.47 4.65
CA GLN A 333 -0.29 0.80 6.01
C GLN A 333 1.03 0.11 6.35
N ASN A 334 2.11 0.55 5.76
CA ASN A 334 3.43 0.11 6.16
C ASN A 334 4.43 1.27 6.22
N VAL A 335 5.50 1.10 6.97
CA VAL A 335 6.48 2.17 7.19
C VAL A 335 7.11 2.66 5.88
N LEU A 336 7.20 1.80 4.87
CA LEU A 336 7.71 2.17 3.54
C LEU A 336 6.75 3.07 2.75
N ASN A 337 5.44 2.96 3.01
CA ASN A 337 4.42 3.74 2.30
C ASN A 337 4.03 5.00 3.07
N MET A 338 4.38 5.07 4.34
CA MET A 338 4.07 6.22 5.21
C MET A 338 5.24 7.21 5.32
N ASP A 339 6.41 6.82 4.81
CA ASP A 339 7.64 7.62 4.69
C ASP A 339 7.97 7.87 3.17
#